data_fca0a064da2e109ed099935cc7a58a88
#
_entry.id   fca0a064da2e109ed099935cc7a58a88
#
_cell.length_a   1.000
_cell.length_b   1.000
_cell.length_c   1.000
_cell.angle_alpha   90.00
_cell.angle_beta   90.00
_cell.angle_gamma   90.00
#
_symmetry.space_group_name_H-M   'P 1'
#
loop_
_entity.id
_entity.type
_entity.pdbx_description
1 polymer ?
#
loop_
_entity_poly.entity_id
_entity_poly.type
_entity_poly.pdbx_seq_one_letter_code
_entity_poly.pdbx_strand_id
1 'polypeptide(L)'
;CWNVIQADYGVTPCLAMGRLTEQGIMTACEVDVYGALTMLAQYEAARRVTVPHFIDWTIQHQEMENVFFAWHCGNAPVCLRAEGCPPRLREHSILSGDFTGTAAEGTAEFQVREGTVTLSRLVEYGNQFKMLITKGQIVPDDRELRGSWSWVQVEDLDLLYRTLVSEGFIHHASMIHGDITAELAQFCQFVGIDVVVV
;
A
#
# COMPACT_ATOMS: atom_id res chain seq x y z
N CYS A 1 -1.74 9.20 -15.50
CA CYS A 1 -2.14 10.44 -14.83
C CYS A 1 -0.96 11.26 -14.29
N TRP A 2 0.13 10.68 -13.75
CA TRP A 2 1.23 11.53 -13.26
C TRP A 2 1.99 12.25 -14.37
N ASN A 3 2.14 11.69 -15.55
CA ASN A 3 2.79 12.37 -16.67
C ASN A 3 2.11 13.72 -17.00
N VAL A 4 0.79 13.76 -16.95
CA VAL A 4 0.01 14.98 -17.20
C VAL A 4 0.23 15.97 -16.04
N ILE A 5 0.07 15.52 -14.80
CA ILE A 5 0.27 16.37 -13.62
C ILE A 5 1.70 16.91 -13.55
N GLN A 6 2.69 16.06 -13.83
CA GLN A 6 4.09 16.48 -13.87
C GLN A 6 4.35 17.50 -14.98
N ALA A 7 3.81 17.28 -16.17
CA ALA A 7 4.00 18.23 -17.30
C ALA A 7 3.31 19.57 -17.05
N ASP A 8 2.09 19.56 -16.47
CA ASP A 8 1.30 20.77 -16.28
C ASP A 8 1.70 21.57 -15.05
N TYR A 9 2.15 20.90 -13.98
CA TYR A 9 2.37 21.52 -12.67
C TYR A 9 3.79 21.34 -12.12
N GLY A 10 4.65 20.54 -12.75
CA GLY A 10 6.01 20.27 -12.29
C GLY A 10 6.09 19.46 -10.99
N VAL A 11 5.02 18.74 -10.63
CA VAL A 11 4.93 17.95 -9.39
C VAL A 11 4.32 16.58 -9.65
N THR A 12 4.54 15.63 -8.73
CA THR A 12 3.82 14.36 -8.69
C THR A 12 2.70 14.42 -7.65
N PRO A 13 1.60 13.67 -7.81
CA PRO A 13 0.45 13.72 -6.91
C PRO A 13 0.62 12.91 -5.62
N CYS A 14 1.76 12.26 -5.40
CA CYS A 14 1.94 11.26 -4.33
C CYS A 14 1.57 11.79 -2.95
N LEU A 15 2.15 12.92 -2.52
CA LEU A 15 1.80 13.54 -1.24
C LEU A 15 0.31 13.92 -1.17
N ALA A 16 -0.24 14.47 -2.26
CA ALA A 16 -1.65 14.86 -2.30
C ALA A 16 -2.59 13.66 -2.12
N MET A 17 -2.24 12.51 -2.71
CA MET A 17 -2.97 11.25 -2.54
C MET A 17 -2.96 10.78 -1.08
N GLY A 18 -1.79 10.80 -0.41
CA GLY A 18 -1.70 10.50 1.02
C GLY A 18 -2.57 11.43 1.87
N ARG A 19 -2.56 12.74 1.56
CA ARG A 19 -3.38 13.74 2.26
C ARG A 19 -4.88 13.55 2.05
N LEU A 20 -5.31 13.16 0.86
CA LEU A 20 -6.71 12.82 0.58
C LEU A 20 -7.13 11.57 1.36
N THR A 21 -6.28 10.55 1.39
CA THR A 21 -6.53 9.34 2.17
C THR A 21 -6.67 9.64 3.67
N GLU A 22 -5.86 10.54 4.23
CA GLU A 22 -6.03 11.03 5.62
C GLU A 22 -7.40 11.67 5.88
N GLN A 23 -8.01 12.26 4.87
CA GLN A 23 -9.34 12.86 4.94
C GLN A 23 -10.47 11.87 4.69
N GLY A 24 -10.17 10.59 4.52
CA GLY A 24 -11.15 9.54 4.22
C GLY A 24 -11.51 9.41 2.74
N ILE A 25 -10.76 10.07 1.86
CA ILE A 25 -10.91 9.95 0.39
C ILE A 25 -9.84 8.98 -0.11
N MET A 26 -10.22 7.72 -0.32
CA MET A 26 -9.29 6.68 -0.74
C MET A 26 -8.75 6.95 -2.13
N THR A 27 -7.43 7.03 -2.23
CA THR A 27 -6.73 7.29 -3.49
C THR A 27 -5.66 6.24 -3.75
N ALA A 28 -5.80 5.50 -4.85
CA ALA A 28 -4.81 4.54 -5.31
C ALA A 28 -4.00 5.13 -6.47
N CYS A 29 -2.72 4.81 -6.53
CA CYS A 29 -1.84 5.22 -7.60
C CYS A 29 -2.13 4.43 -8.90
N GLU A 30 -1.61 4.92 -10.03
CA GLU A 30 -1.62 4.21 -11.32
C GLU A 30 -3.01 3.85 -11.86
N VAL A 31 -4.04 4.66 -11.48
CA VAL A 31 -5.45 4.44 -11.89
C VAL A 31 -6.00 3.09 -11.40
N ASP A 32 -5.45 2.56 -10.31
CA ASP A 32 -5.88 1.28 -9.75
C ASP A 32 -7.20 1.40 -8.97
N VAL A 33 -8.31 1.28 -9.70
CA VAL A 33 -9.66 1.37 -9.12
C VAL A 33 -9.91 0.28 -8.08
N TYR A 34 -9.47 -0.95 -8.33
CA TYR A 34 -9.63 -2.05 -7.37
C TYR A 34 -8.76 -1.87 -6.13
N GLY A 35 -7.60 -1.22 -6.28
CA GLY A 35 -6.79 -0.78 -5.14
C GLY A 35 -7.52 0.23 -4.28
N ALA A 36 -8.14 1.24 -4.87
CA ALA A 36 -8.94 2.23 -4.14
C ALA A 36 -10.16 1.60 -3.45
N LEU A 37 -10.83 0.64 -4.10
CA LEU A 37 -11.94 -0.12 -3.49
C LEU A 37 -11.45 -1.01 -2.34
N THR A 38 -10.26 -1.61 -2.46
CA THR A 38 -9.63 -2.37 -1.37
C THR A 38 -9.36 -1.46 -0.17
N MET A 39 -8.77 -0.28 -0.41
CA MET A 39 -8.53 0.72 0.64
C MET A 39 -9.82 1.15 1.32
N LEU A 40 -10.89 1.38 0.56
CA LEU A 40 -12.20 1.76 1.11
C LEU A 40 -12.78 0.64 1.99
N ALA A 41 -12.73 -0.61 1.52
CA ALA A 41 -13.22 -1.76 2.30
C ALA A 41 -12.44 -1.90 3.62
N GLN A 42 -11.12 -1.76 3.61
CA GLN A 42 -10.31 -1.76 4.83
C GLN A 42 -10.67 -0.59 5.77
N TYR A 43 -10.82 0.62 5.23
CA TYR A 43 -11.15 1.80 6.02
C TYR A 43 -12.49 1.65 6.75
N GLU A 44 -13.51 1.15 6.06
CA GLU A 44 -14.82 0.89 6.65
C GLU A 44 -14.79 -0.28 7.65
N ALA A 45 -14.10 -1.37 7.32
CA ALA A 45 -13.92 -2.52 8.23
C ALA A 45 -13.19 -2.11 9.52
N ALA A 46 -12.22 -1.22 9.43
CA ALA A 46 -11.53 -0.61 10.57
C ALA A 46 -12.36 0.46 11.29
N ARG A 47 -13.65 0.63 10.95
CA ARG A 47 -14.54 1.66 11.52
C ARG A 47 -13.98 3.08 11.45
N ARG A 48 -13.17 3.35 10.43
CA ARG A 48 -12.52 4.65 10.16
C ARG A 48 -11.59 5.15 11.27
N VAL A 49 -11.13 4.27 12.17
CA VAL A 49 -10.22 4.66 13.27
C VAL A 49 -8.77 4.82 12.83
N THR A 50 -8.42 4.25 11.68
CA THR A 50 -7.13 4.41 11.04
C THR A 50 -7.32 4.42 9.52
N VAL A 51 -6.29 4.84 8.79
CA VAL A 51 -6.35 4.94 7.33
C VAL A 51 -5.43 3.90 6.66
N PRO A 52 -5.79 3.40 5.47
CA PRO A 52 -4.95 2.48 4.75
C PRO A 52 -3.78 3.16 4.05
N HIS A 53 -2.78 2.37 3.70
CA HIS A 53 -1.65 2.73 2.87
C HIS A 53 -1.64 1.87 1.61
N PHE A 54 -1.53 2.49 0.44
CA PHE A 54 -1.38 1.80 -0.83
C PHE A 54 0.09 1.41 -1.03
N ILE A 55 0.38 0.12 -1.22
CA ILE A 55 1.72 -0.45 -1.27
C ILE A 55 1.89 -1.39 -2.46
N ASP A 56 3.15 -1.71 -2.74
CA ASP A 56 3.58 -2.83 -3.58
C ASP A 56 4.09 -3.98 -2.72
N TRP A 57 3.76 -5.23 -3.11
CA TRP A 57 4.51 -6.40 -2.69
C TRP A 57 5.85 -6.37 -3.43
N THR A 58 6.97 -6.25 -2.71
CA THR A 58 8.26 -6.16 -3.39
C THR A 58 9.22 -7.28 -2.97
N ILE A 59 10.44 -6.97 -2.58
CA ILE A 59 11.49 -7.95 -2.33
C ILE A 59 11.43 -8.52 -0.91
N GLN A 60 11.92 -9.76 -0.76
CA GLN A 60 12.15 -10.37 0.54
C GLN A 60 13.35 -9.71 1.24
N HIS A 61 13.28 -9.63 2.57
CA HIS A 61 14.40 -9.21 3.40
C HIS A 61 15.53 -10.25 3.35
N GLN A 62 16.79 -9.77 3.31
CA GLN A 62 17.96 -10.65 3.14
C GLN A 62 18.30 -11.49 4.38
N GLU A 63 17.99 -10.97 5.56
CA GLU A 63 18.41 -11.56 6.84
C GLU A 63 17.23 -12.03 7.72
N MET A 64 16.04 -11.44 7.54
CA MET A 64 14.85 -11.80 8.31
C MET A 64 13.95 -12.73 7.49
N GLU A 65 13.58 -13.86 8.08
CA GLU A 65 12.68 -14.83 7.45
C GLU A 65 11.24 -14.31 7.43
N ASN A 66 10.53 -14.62 6.35
CA ASN A 66 9.12 -14.24 6.15
C ASN A 66 8.86 -12.72 6.19
N VAL A 67 9.86 -11.90 5.90
CA VAL A 67 9.76 -10.45 5.87
C VAL A 67 9.91 -9.94 4.44
N PHE A 68 8.99 -9.10 4.01
CA PHE A 68 9.04 -8.45 2.70
C PHE A 68 9.02 -6.92 2.83
N PHE A 69 9.48 -6.25 1.80
CA PHE A 69 9.48 -4.80 1.70
C PHE A 69 8.15 -4.31 1.14
N ALA A 70 7.32 -3.73 1.99
CA ALA A 70 6.09 -3.04 1.61
C ALA A 70 6.45 -1.59 1.27
N TRP A 71 6.34 -1.22 0.00
CA TRP A 71 6.86 0.03 -0.51
C TRP A 71 5.88 0.73 -1.45
N HIS A 72 5.96 2.04 -1.50
CA HIS A 72 5.46 2.83 -2.62
C HIS A 72 6.23 4.15 -2.74
N CYS A 73 6.05 4.85 -3.84
CA CYS A 73 6.83 6.03 -4.20
C CYS A 73 6.59 7.30 -3.36
N GLY A 74 5.92 7.22 -2.21
CA GLY A 74 5.72 8.36 -1.29
C GLY A 74 4.29 8.89 -1.24
N ASN A 75 3.30 8.01 -1.41
CA ASN A 75 1.87 8.30 -1.33
C ASN A 75 1.24 7.90 0.02
N ALA A 76 2.03 7.48 1.00
CA ALA A 76 1.50 7.10 2.30
C ALA A 76 0.89 8.30 3.04
N PRO A 77 -0.21 8.09 3.77
CA PRO A 77 -0.73 9.05 4.75
C PRO A 77 0.34 9.39 5.80
N VAL A 78 0.66 10.68 5.97
CA VAL A 78 1.72 11.14 6.88
C VAL A 78 1.43 10.79 8.35
N CYS A 79 0.16 10.64 8.72
CA CYS A 79 -0.23 10.19 10.05
C CYS A 79 0.23 8.76 10.39
N LEU A 80 0.66 7.97 9.39
CA LEU A 80 1.17 6.60 9.57
C LEU A 80 2.69 6.54 9.80
N ARG A 81 3.39 7.68 9.79
CA ARG A 81 4.84 7.72 9.97
C ARG A 81 5.30 7.14 11.31
N ALA A 82 6.47 6.56 11.33
CA ALA A 82 7.14 6.12 12.55
C ALA A 82 7.46 7.32 13.45
N GLU A 83 7.48 7.10 14.76
CA GLU A 83 7.89 8.10 15.72
C GLU A 83 9.36 8.49 15.49
N GLY A 84 9.66 9.78 15.57
CA GLY A 84 11.02 10.28 15.31
C GLY A 84 11.43 10.32 13.84
N CYS A 85 10.57 9.87 12.89
CA CYS A 85 10.82 9.91 11.46
C CYS A 85 10.02 11.07 10.81
N PRO A 86 10.58 12.28 10.64
CA PRO A 86 9.87 13.37 9.99
C PRO A 86 9.68 13.06 8.50
N PRO A 87 8.51 13.37 7.93
CA PRO A 87 8.29 13.20 6.50
C PRO A 87 9.19 14.16 5.73
N ARG A 88 9.84 13.67 4.67
CA ARG A 88 10.68 14.47 3.79
C ARG A 88 9.98 14.65 2.46
N LEU A 89 9.77 15.90 2.06
CA LEU A 89 9.32 16.21 0.71
C LEU A 89 10.51 16.04 -0.25
N ARG A 90 10.35 15.20 -1.26
CA ARG A 90 11.40 14.84 -2.20
C ARG A 90 10.89 14.76 -3.64
N GLU A 91 11.85 14.77 -4.57
CA GLU A 91 11.60 14.34 -5.94
C GLU A 91 11.28 12.85 -6.00
N HIS A 92 10.39 12.50 -6.89
CA HIS A 92 10.00 11.10 -7.13
C HIS A 92 11.20 10.29 -7.64
N SER A 93 11.57 9.22 -6.94
CA SER A 93 12.79 8.46 -7.19
C SER A 93 12.86 7.80 -8.58
N ILE A 94 11.71 7.54 -9.21
CA ILE A 94 11.64 6.89 -10.53
C ILE A 94 11.44 7.92 -11.64
N LEU A 95 10.63 8.97 -11.40
CA LEU A 95 10.21 9.92 -12.45
C LEU A 95 11.14 11.14 -12.57
N SER A 96 12.01 11.36 -11.60
CA SER A 96 12.91 12.50 -11.59
C SER A 96 13.96 12.36 -12.70
N GLY A 97 13.83 13.19 -13.73
CA GLY A 97 14.80 13.31 -14.80
C GLY A 97 14.63 12.43 -16.02
N ASP A 98 13.86 11.32 -15.94
CA ASP A 98 13.88 10.31 -17.02
C ASP A 98 12.81 10.47 -18.10
N PHE A 99 11.63 10.99 -17.79
CA PHE A 99 10.52 10.99 -18.73
C PHE A 99 10.18 12.35 -19.35
N THR A 100 10.37 13.44 -18.65
CA THR A 100 9.97 14.78 -19.12
C THR A 100 11.06 15.82 -19.03
N GLY A 101 12.20 15.52 -18.41
CA GLY A 101 13.27 16.50 -18.12
C GLY A 101 12.85 17.57 -17.10
N THR A 102 11.69 17.42 -16.47
CA THR A 102 11.19 18.33 -15.44
C THR A 102 11.31 17.70 -14.05
N ALA A 103 11.47 18.54 -13.03
CA ALA A 103 11.44 18.09 -11.65
C ALA A 103 10.12 17.35 -11.34
N ALA A 104 10.22 16.29 -10.56
CA ALA A 104 9.08 15.45 -10.17
C ALA A 104 8.88 15.49 -8.64
N GLU A 105 8.92 16.70 -8.06
CA GLU A 105 8.69 16.88 -6.63
C GLU A 105 7.26 16.53 -6.25
N GLY A 106 7.05 16.10 -5.00
CA GLY A 106 5.71 15.81 -4.51
C GLY A 106 5.54 14.45 -3.84
N THR A 107 6.64 13.75 -3.53
CA THR A 107 6.63 12.54 -2.71
C THR A 107 6.86 12.87 -1.24
N ALA A 108 6.17 12.17 -0.34
CA ALA A 108 6.45 12.22 1.09
C ALA A 108 7.19 10.94 1.50
N GLU A 109 8.49 11.06 1.77
CA GLU A 109 9.34 9.93 2.12
C GLU A 109 9.44 9.76 3.64
N PHE A 110 9.09 8.59 4.14
CA PHE A 110 9.20 8.22 5.56
C PHE A 110 8.97 6.74 5.76
N GLN A 111 9.46 6.24 6.88
CA GLN A 111 9.13 4.91 7.37
C GLN A 111 7.74 4.91 8.01
N VAL A 112 6.94 3.90 7.68
CA VAL A 112 5.65 3.66 8.31
C VAL A 112 5.87 3.04 9.70
N ARG A 113 5.08 3.49 10.70
CA ARG A 113 5.21 3.01 12.09
C ARG A 113 4.99 1.52 12.22
N GLU A 114 5.63 0.93 13.22
CA GLU A 114 5.45 -0.46 13.61
C GLU A 114 4.03 -0.78 14.04
N GLY A 115 3.69 -2.06 14.04
CA GLY A 115 2.41 -2.56 14.51
C GLY A 115 1.85 -3.70 13.66
N THR A 116 0.82 -4.36 14.19
CA THR A 116 0.05 -5.34 13.44
C THR A 116 -0.67 -4.65 12.28
N VAL A 117 -0.68 -5.31 11.14
CA VAL A 117 -1.35 -4.82 9.93
C VAL A 117 -2.17 -5.93 9.27
N THR A 118 -3.22 -5.52 8.57
CA THR A 118 -3.93 -6.36 7.61
C THR A 118 -3.61 -5.86 6.20
N LEU A 119 -3.19 -6.78 5.35
CA LEU A 119 -2.94 -6.51 3.94
C LEU A 119 -4.02 -7.18 3.10
N SER A 120 -4.49 -6.51 2.08
CA SER A 120 -5.50 -7.11 1.18
C SER A 120 -5.39 -6.57 -0.23
N ARG A 121 -5.92 -7.34 -1.18
CA ARG A 121 -6.01 -6.98 -2.59
C ARG A 121 -7.26 -7.54 -3.22
N LEU A 122 -8.09 -6.66 -3.81
CA LEU A 122 -9.23 -7.03 -4.64
C LEU A 122 -8.79 -7.13 -6.10
N VAL A 123 -9.18 -8.21 -6.76
CA VAL A 123 -9.04 -8.39 -8.21
C VAL A 123 -10.36 -8.86 -8.83
N GLU A 124 -10.49 -8.70 -10.13
CA GLU A 124 -11.65 -9.17 -10.90
C GLU A 124 -11.17 -9.87 -12.16
N TYR A 125 -11.70 -11.05 -12.42
CA TYR A 125 -11.47 -11.81 -13.64
C TYR A 125 -12.78 -12.47 -14.09
N GLY A 126 -13.22 -12.13 -15.30
CA GLY A 126 -14.42 -12.74 -15.89
C GLY A 126 -15.72 -12.50 -15.10
N ASN A 127 -15.88 -11.32 -14.53
CA ASN A 127 -16.99 -10.92 -13.63
C ASN A 127 -17.00 -11.65 -12.26
N GLN A 128 -15.90 -12.26 -11.87
CA GLN A 128 -15.73 -12.83 -10.54
C GLN A 128 -14.72 -12.01 -9.75
N PHE A 129 -15.17 -11.54 -8.59
CA PHE A 129 -14.32 -10.80 -7.66
C PHE A 129 -13.65 -11.75 -6.67
N LYS A 130 -12.38 -11.49 -6.41
CA LYS A 130 -11.59 -12.24 -5.43
C LYS A 130 -10.79 -11.28 -4.56
N MET A 131 -10.76 -11.50 -3.26
CA MET A 131 -9.97 -10.70 -2.31
C MET A 131 -8.95 -11.58 -1.59
N LEU A 132 -7.68 -11.22 -1.74
CA LEU A 132 -6.61 -11.71 -0.87
C LEU A 132 -6.68 -10.98 0.47
N ILE A 133 -6.54 -11.69 1.56
CA ILE A 133 -6.44 -11.14 2.92
C ILE A 133 -5.31 -11.86 3.63
N THR A 134 -4.35 -11.11 4.15
CA THR A 134 -3.29 -11.65 5.00
C THR A 134 -2.98 -10.70 6.14
N LYS A 135 -2.51 -11.26 7.26
CA LYS A 135 -2.08 -10.51 8.42
C LYS A 135 -0.57 -10.41 8.43
N GLY A 136 -0.05 -9.28 8.88
CA GLY A 136 1.38 -9.08 9.05
C GLY A 136 1.70 -8.23 10.26
N GLN A 137 3.00 -8.11 10.52
CA GLN A 137 3.57 -7.27 11.56
C GLN A 137 4.64 -6.39 10.93
N ILE A 138 4.50 -5.06 11.02
CA ILE A 138 5.60 -4.16 10.64
C ILE A 138 6.69 -4.29 11.70
N VAL A 139 7.89 -4.65 11.24
CA VAL A 139 9.08 -4.85 12.07
C VAL A 139 10.05 -3.68 11.92
N PRO A 140 10.86 -3.39 12.97
CA PRO A 140 11.83 -2.31 12.92
C PRO A 140 12.96 -2.61 11.92
N ASP A 141 13.48 -1.55 11.32
CA ASP A 141 14.69 -1.57 10.50
C ASP A 141 15.30 -0.18 10.49
N ASP A 142 16.59 -0.07 10.68
CA ASP A 142 17.32 1.20 10.82
C ASP A 142 17.75 1.80 9.47
N ARG A 143 17.50 1.11 8.36
CA ARG A 143 17.88 1.60 7.02
C ARG A 143 17.00 2.77 6.62
N GLU A 144 17.62 3.82 6.12
CA GLU A 144 16.92 4.93 5.48
C GLU A 144 16.72 4.60 4.00
N LEU A 145 15.46 4.49 3.58
CA LEU A 145 15.09 4.15 2.20
C LEU A 145 14.32 5.30 1.54
N ARG A 146 14.13 5.21 0.22
CA ARG A 146 13.35 6.18 -0.55
C ARG A 146 11.88 5.76 -0.56
N GLY A 147 10.98 6.74 -0.76
CA GLY A 147 9.53 6.52 -0.79
C GLY A 147 8.90 6.40 0.60
N SER A 148 7.70 5.87 0.65
CA SER A 148 7.03 5.47 1.90
C SER A 148 7.13 3.94 2.05
N TRP A 149 7.63 3.47 3.18
CA TRP A 149 8.08 2.09 3.28
C TRP A 149 7.96 1.48 4.68
N SER A 150 7.91 0.16 4.71
CA SER A 150 8.03 -0.67 5.92
C SER A 150 8.50 -2.07 5.55
N TRP A 151 9.09 -2.76 6.53
CA TRP A 151 9.34 -4.19 6.45
C TRP A 151 8.21 -4.90 7.17
N VAL A 152 7.55 -5.84 6.48
CA VAL A 152 6.38 -6.54 7.00
C VAL A 152 6.68 -8.02 7.09
N GLN A 153 6.61 -8.57 8.31
CA GLN A 153 6.65 -9.99 8.56
C GLN A 153 5.26 -10.59 8.41
N VAL A 154 5.17 -11.69 7.68
CA VAL A 154 3.97 -12.51 7.52
C VAL A 154 4.23 -13.93 8.05
N GLU A 155 3.21 -14.76 8.12
CA GLU A 155 3.35 -16.13 8.64
C GLU A 155 4.18 -17.01 7.69
N ASP A 156 3.89 -16.97 6.38
CA ASP A 156 4.59 -17.72 5.33
C ASP A 156 4.67 -16.87 4.05
N LEU A 157 5.82 -16.26 3.82
CA LEU A 157 6.06 -15.40 2.66
C LEU A 157 6.12 -16.19 1.35
N ASP A 158 6.62 -17.40 1.38
CA ASP A 158 6.68 -18.30 0.22
C ASP A 158 5.26 -18.66 -0.25
N LEU A 159 4.40 -19.03 0.69
CA LEU A 159 2.99 -19.30 0.41
C LEU A 159 2.29 -18.06 -0.13
N LEU A 160 2.50 -16.89 0.50
CA LEU A 160 1.94 -15.61 0.04
C LEU A 160 2.35 -15.33 -1.41
N TYR A 161 3.62 -15.39 -1.74
CA TYR A 161 4.10 -15.09 -3.09
C TYR A 161 3.62 -16.10 -4.14
N ARG A 162 3.58 -17.39 -3.79
CA ARG A 162 3.00 -18.42 -4.66
C ARG A 162 1.52 -18.15 -4.89
N THR A 163 0.77 -17.77 -3.86
CA THR A 163 -0.65 -17.43 -3.96
C THR A 163 -0.87 -16.20 -4.84
N LEU A 164 -0.06 -15.14 -4.67
CA LEU A 164 -0.15 -13.96 -5.54
C LEU A 164 -0.04 -14.36 -7.02
N VAL A 165 0.93 -15.21 -7.36
CA VAL A 165 1.17 -15.62 -8.75
C VAL A 165 0.10 -16.61 -9.24
N SER A 166 -0.21 -17.67 -8.48
CA SER A 166 -1.13 -18.73 -8.91
C SER A 166 -2.57 -18.28 -9.00
N GLU A 167 -2.99 -17.35 -8.13
CA GLU A 167 -4.35 -16.80 -8.07
C GLU A 167 -4.52 -15.52 -8.89
N GLY A 168 -3.42 -15.00 -9.49
CA GLY A 168 -3.45 -13.85 -10.37
C GLY A 168 -3.57 -12.50 -9.66
N PHE A 169 -3.13 -12.39 -8.40
CA PHE A 169 -3.08 -11.09 -7.72
C PHE A 169 -1.93 -10.24 -8.27
N ILE A 170 -2.20 -8.95 -8.47
CA ILE A 170 -1.20 -8.01 -8.97
C ILE A 170 -0.29 -7.51 -7.83
N HIS A 171 0.77 -6.76 -8.20
CA HIS A 171 1.76 -6.27 -7.24
C HIS A 171 1.25 -5.20 -6.26
N HIS A 172 0.16 -4.51 -6.56
CA HIS A 172 -0.44 -3.55 -5.65
C HIS A 172 -1.27 -4.21 -4.55
N ALA A 173 -1.16 -3.68 -3.35
CA ALA A 173 -2.01 -4.04 -2.21
C ALA A 173 -2.39 -2.81 -1.38
N SER A 174 -3.34 -3.01 -0.49
CA SER A 174 -3.66 -2.06 0.58
C SER A 174 -3.25 -2.65 1.92
N MET A 175 -2.62 -1.84 2.76
CA MET A 175 -2.18 -2.20 4.10
C MET A 175 -2.78 -1.24 5.12
N ILE A 176 -3.40 -1.76 6.18
CA ILE A 176 -3.98 -0.95 7.26
C ILE A 176 -3.53 -1.46 8.62
N HIS A 177 -3.26 -0.56 9.57
CA HIS A 177 -2.95 -0.95 10.94
C HIS A 177 -4.14 -1.57 11.65
N GLY A 178 -3.89 -2.65 12.35
CA GLY A 178 -4.88 -3.47 13.05
C GLY A 178 -5.12 -4.82 12.35
N ASP A 179 -5.66 -5.77 13.11
CA ASP A 179 -6.16 -7.04 12.58
C ASP A 179 -7.65 -6.90 12.30
N ILE A 180 -8.01 -6.78 11.03
CA ILE A 180 -9.38 -6.69 10.52
C ILE A 180 -9.68 -7.83 9.53
N THR A 181 -8.93 -8.90 9.61
CA THR A 181 -9.06 -10.05 8.69
C THR A 181 -10.46 -10.65 8.73
N ALA A 182 -11.04 -10.80 9.92
CA ALA A 182 -12.38 -11.35 10.10
C ALA A 182 -13.48 -10.44 9.53
N GLU A 183 -13.37 -9.13 9.76
CA GLU A 183 -14.31 -8.13 9.26
C GLU A 183 -14.30 -8.06 7.73
N LEU A 184 -13.11 -8.09 7.11
CA LEU A 184 -13.00 -8.13 5.65
C LEU A 184 -13.55 -9.43 5.05
N ALA A 185 -13.23 -10.58 5.65
CA ALA A 185 -13.75 -11.86 5.19
C ALA A 185 -15.30 -11.90 5.28
N GLN A 186 -15.86 -11.37 6.37
CA GLN A 186 -17.30 -11.27 6.52
C GLN A 186 -17.93 -10.31 5.49
N PHE A 187 -17.32 -9.17 5.24
CA PHE A 187 -17.74 -8.24 4.18
C PHE A 187 -17.79 -8.95 2.82
N CYS A 188 -16.71 -9.66 2.45
CA CYS A 188 -16.64 -10.39 1.20
C CYS A 188 -17.78 -11.40 1.04
N GLN A 189 -18.11 -12.15 2.11
CA GLN A 189 -19.24 -13.08 2.12
C GLN A 189 -20.58 -12.39 1.84
N PHE A 190 -20.82 -11.21 2.42
CA PHE A 190 -22.05 -10.45 2.20
C PHE A 190 -22.21 -9.95 0.77
N VAL A 191 -21.14 -9.60 0.11
CA VAL A 191 -21.17 -9.02 -1.25
C VAL A 191 -20.83 -10.03 -2.35
N GLY A 192 -20.60 -11.31 -2.01
CA GLY A 192 -20.30 -12.36 -2.97
C GLY A 192 -18.93 -12.29 -3.60
N ILE A 193 -17.92 -11.86 -2.84
CA ILE A 193 -16.51 -11.84 -3.24
C ILE A 193 -15.83 -13.10 -2.69
N ASP A 194 -15.11 -13.83 -3.55
CA ASP A 194 -14.33 -14.99 -3.13
C ASP A 194 -13.14 -14.55 -2.27
N VAL A 195 -12.88 -15.26 -1.18
CA VAL A 195 -11.81 -14.91 -0.22
C VAL A 195 -10.68 -15.91 -0.31
N VAL A 196 -9.46 -15.38 -0.42
CA VAL A 196 -8.20 -16.12 -0.31
C VAL A 196 -7.48 -15.61 0.94
N VAL A 197 -7.34 -16.43 1.96
CA VAL A 197 -6.62 -16.10 3.21
C VAL A 197 -5.25 -16.81 3.19
N VAL A 198 -4.21 -16.07 3.48
CA VAL A 198 -2.83 -16.55 3.58
C VAL A 198 -2.23 -16.13 4.91
#